data_ec63f0829a5d964a2732869eef747620
#
_entry.id   ec63f0829a5d964a2732869eef747620
#
_cell.length_a   1.000
_cell.length_b   1.000
_cell.length_c   1.000
_cell.angle_alpha   90.00
_cell.angle_beta   90.00
_cell.angle_gamma   90.00
#
_symmetry.space_group_name_H-M   'P 1'
#
loop_
_entity.id
_entity.type
_entity.pdbx_description
1 polymer ?
#
loop_
_entity_poly.entity_id
_entity_poly.type
_entity_poly.pdbx_seq_one_letter_code
_entity_poly.pdbx_strand_id
1 'polypeptide(L)'
;MALQVGDPAPDFTLPNQDGESVQLSSLKGQRVILYFYPKDDTPGCTKEACNFRDRWGRFEDHNIKVFGISKDNAASHTKFISKHSLPFTLLTDEEPCAVASLYDSYGLKKFMGREYMGMMRHTFVIDAEGRIERLYLKVKAATMADTLLSDLGLD
;
A
#
# COMPACT_ATOMS: atom_id res chain seq x y z
N MET A 1 14.17 -11.42 9.45
CA MET A 1 13.28 -11.25 10.60
C MET A 1 12.06 -10.46 10.19
N ALA A 2 10.91 -10.86 10.70
CA ALA A 2 9.67 -10.17 10.38
C ALA A 2 9.60 -8.79 11.03
N LEU A 3 9.02 -7.84 10.32
CA LEU A 3 8.78 -6.50 10.84
C LEU A 3 7.74 -6.54 11.95
N GLN A 4 7.89 -5.68 12.93
CA GLN A 4 6.99 -5.58 14.09
C GLN A 4 6.63 -4.13 14.36
N VAL A 5 5.53 -3.93 15.07
CA VAL A 5 5.14 -2.60 15.57
C VAL A 5 6.29 -2.03 16.40
N GLY A 6 6.62 -0.78 16.15
CA GLY A 6 7.74 -0.10 16.81
C GLY A 6 9.04 -0.13 16.03
N ASP A 7 9.18 -1.03 15.04
CA ASP A 7 10.39 -1.08 14.21
C ASP A 7 10.43 0.15 13.29
N PRO A 8 11.65 0.64 12.96
CA PRO A 8 11.77 1.63 11.90
C PRO A 8 11.23 1.05 10.60
N ALA A 9 10.38 1.78 9.90
CA ALA A 9 9.92 1.35 8.58
C ALA A 9 11.08 1.43 7.60
N PRO A 10 11.39 0.35 6.85
CA PRO A 10 12.45 0.40 5.86
C PRO A 10 12.25 1.55 4.86
N ASP A 11 13.28 2.39 4.70
CA ASP A 11 13.20 3.48 3.74
C ASP A 11 13.27 2.96 2.31
N PHE A 12 12.68 3.70 1.40
CA PHE A 12 12.69 3.35 -0.02
C PHE A 12 12.48 4.59 -0.87
N THR A 13 12.81 4.45 -2.15
CA THR A 13 12.50 5.43 -3.18
C THR A 13 11.88 4.66 -4.34
N LEU A 14 10.63 4.95 -4.66
CA LEU A 14 9.89 4.31 -5.75
C LEU A 14 9.24 5.36 -6.63
N PRO A 15 9.12 5.09 -7.94
CA PRO A 15 8.41 6.01 -8.84
C PRO A 15 6.90 5.89 -8.66
N ASN A 16 6.21 7.01 -8.82
CA ASN A 16 4.75 7.04 -8.86
C ASN A 16 4.26 6.89 -10.31
N GLN A 17 2.95 7.04 -10.53
CA GLN A 17 2.32 6.90 -11.84
C GLN A 17 2.79 7.96 -12.86
N ASP A 18 3.35 9.07 -12.38
CA ASP A 18 3.86 10.14 -13.23
C ASP A 18 5.38 10.04 -13.45
N GLY A 19 6.00 8.98 -12.94
CA GLY A 19 7.43 8.78 -13.03
C GLY A 19 8.25 9.59 -12.02
N GLU A 20 7.60 10.26 -11.09
CA GLU A 20 8.27 11.04 -10.04
C GLU A 20 8.66 10.14 -8.88
N SER A 21 9.86 10.36 -8.33
CA SER A 21 10.35 9.57 -7.20
C SER A 21 9.68 9.97 -5.89
N VAL A 22 9.25 8.96 -5.14
CA VAL A 22 8.69 9.14 -3.79
C VAL A 22 9.62 8.43 -2.81
N GLN A 23 10.18 9.17 -1.88
CA GLN A 23 11.05 8.63 -0.83
C GLN A 23 10.31 8.65 0.50
N LEU A 24 10.21 7.50 1.16
CA LEU A 24 9.46 7.39 2.41
C LEU A 24 10.01 8.33 3.50
N SER A 25 11.32 8.40 3.66
CA SER A 25 11.93 9.24 4.71
C SER A 25 11.64 10.73 4.54
N SER A 26 11.30 11.19 3.34
CA SER A 26 10.93 12.58 3.10
C SER A 26 9.53 12.92 3.64
N LEU A 27 8.76 11.92 4.04
CA LEU A 27 7.38 12.09 4.51
C LEU A 27 7.26 12.10 6.04
N LYS A 28 8.37 12.13 6.76
CA LYS A 28 8.34 12.25 8.23
C LYS A 28 7.60 13.52 8.62
N GLY A 29 6.87 13.44 9.71
CA GLY A 29 6.02 14.53 10.17
C GLY A 29 4.54 14.28 9.91
N GLN A 30 4.21 13.24 9.16
CA GLN A 30 2.83 12.84 8.90
C GLN A 30 2.72 11.32 8.91
N ARG A 31 1.52 10.82 9.18
CA ARG A 31 1.24 9.39 9.14
C ARG A 31 1.12 8.94 7.69
N VAL A 32 1.69 7.77 7.38
CA VAL A 32 1.69 7.21 6.03
C VAL A 32 1.10 5.81 6.08
N ILE A 33 0.22 5.50 5.14
CA ILE A 33 -0.31 4.15 4.97
C ILE A 33 0.26 3.60 3.66
N LEU A 34 0.89 2.42 3.77
CA LEU A 34 1.38 1.67 2.62
C LEU A 34 0.55 0.40 2.50
N TYR A 35 -0.10 0.18 1.37
CA TYR A 35 -0.74 -1.09 1.15
C TYR A 35 -0.16 -1.76 -0.10
N PHE A 36 0.32 -2.98 0.08
CA PHE A 36 0.85 -3.79 -1.01
C PHE A 36 -0.29 -4.61 -1.58
N TYR A 37 -0.36 -4.71 -2.90
CA TYR A 37 -1.40 -5.47 -3.57
C TYR A 37 -0.86 -6.15 -4.82
N PRO A 38 -1.45 -7.30 -5.25
CA PRO A 38 -0.87 -8.11 -6.32
C PRO A 38 -0.88 -7.49 -7.71
N LYS A 39 -1.97 -6.85 -8.13
CA LYS A 39 -2.08 -6.39 -9.51
C LYS A 39 -3.22 -5.39 -9.70
N ASP A 40 -2.93 -4.34 -10.49
CA ASP A 40 -3.94 -3.33 -10.87
C ASP A 40 -5.15 -3.97 -11.55
N ASP A 41 -6.30 -3.38 -11.27
CA ASP A 41 -7.56 -3.69 -11.97
C ASP A 41 -8.01 -5.15 -11.89
N THR A 42 -7.61 -5.87 -10.85
CA THR A 42 -8.16 -7.17 -10.51
C THR A 42 -9.28 -6.97 -9.49
N PRO A 43 -10.25 -7.92 -9.36
CA PRO A 43 -11.43 -7.69 -8.52
C PRO A 43 -11.12 -7.30 -7.07
N GLY A 44 -10.22 -8.03 -6.40
CA GLY A 44 -9.87 -7.72 -5.01
C GLY A 44 -9.13 -6.40 -4.87
N CYS A 45 -8.16 -6.14 -5.74
CA CYS A 45 -7.39 -4.90 -5.70
C CYS A 45 -8.25 -3.69 -6.03
N THR A 46 -9.21 -3.84 -6.93
CA THR A 46 -10.17 -2.79 -7.25
C THR A 46 -11.06 -2.47 -6.05
N LYS A 47 -11.56 -3.50 -5.35
CA LYS A 47 -12.37 -3.29 -4.15
C LYS A 47 -11.60 -2.56 -3.07
N GLU A 48 -10.34 -2.90 -2.85
CA GLU A 48 -9.50 -2.24 -1.86
C GLU A 48 -9.26 -0.78 -2.22
N ALA A 49 -8.87 -0.51 -3.46
CA ALA A 49 -8.63 0.85 -3.93
C ALA A 49 -9.89 1.72 -3.84
N CYS A 50 -11.04 1.17 -4.21
CA CYS A 50 -12.32 1.89 -4.15
C CYS A 50 -12.75 2.15 -2.71
N ASN A 51 -12.46 1.25 -1.78
CA ASN A 51 -12.74 1.46 -0.36
C ASN A 51 -11.92 2.67 0.17
N PHE A 52 -10.63 2.75 -0.17
CA PHE A 52 -9.81 3.92 0.16
C PHE A 52 -10.35 5.19 -0.50
N ARG A 53 -10.72 5.11 -1.78
CA ARG A 53 -11.31 6.26 -2.50
C ARG A 53 -12.56 6.78 -1.80
N ASP A 54 -13.46 5.87 -1.44
CA ASP A 54 -14.75 6.24 -0.84
C ASP A 54 -14.60 6.85 0.56
N ARG A 55 -13.47 6.60 1.22
CA ARG A 55 -13.14 7.13 2.55
C ARG A 55 -12.05 8.18 2.51
N TRP A 56 -11.66 8.63 1.32
CA TRP A 56 -10.51 9.53 1.15
C TRP A 56 -10.56 10.78 2.01
N GLY A 57 -11.73 11.42 2.10
CA GLY A 57 -11.89 12.64 2.89
C GLY A 57 -11.44 12.47 4.36
N ARG A 58 -11.67 11.31 4.94
CA ARG A 58 -11.27 11.04 6.33
C ARG A 58 -9.75 11.00 6.46
N PHE A 59 -9.06 10.35 5.52
CA PHE A 59 -7.60 10.30 5.52
C PHE A 59 -7.00 11.69 5.29
N GLU A 60 -7.54 12.42 4.35
CA GLU A 60 -7.08 13.76 4.01
C GLU A 60 -7.28 14.74 5.17
N ASP A 61 -8.43 14.68 5.84
CA ASP A 61 -8.74 15.52 7.01
C ASP A 61 -7.73 15.33 8.14
N HIS A 62 -7.13 14.16 8.25
CA HIS A 62 -6.14 13.84 9.29
C HIS A 62 -4.70 13.88 8.78
N ASN A 63 -4.49 14.46 7.59
CA ASN A 63 -3.17 14.60 6.97
C ASN A 63 -2.43 13.27 6.83
N ILE A 64 -3.14 12.23 6.42
CA ILE A 64 -2.59 10.90 6.21
C ILE A 64 -2.34 10.69 4.72
N LYS A 65 -1.13 10.27 4.37
CA LYS A 65 -0.79 9.88 3.00
C LYS A 65 -1.07 8.40 2.81
N VAL A 66 -1.65 8.03 1.67
CA VAL A 66 -1.91 6.64 1.31
C VAL A 66 -1.21 6.33 0.00
N PHE A 67 -0.44 5.24 0.00
CA PHE A 67 0.22 4.75 -1.21
C PHE A 67 -0.12 3.28 -1.42
N GLY A 68 -0.62 2.96 -2.61
CA GLY A 68 -0.73 1.58 -3.05
C GLY A 68 0.57 1.19 -3.76
N ILE A 69 1.06 -0.01 -3.52
CA ILE A 69 2.33 -0.50 -4.10
C ILE A 69 2.11 -1.84 -4.76
N SER A 70 2.45 -1.93 -6.05
CA SER A 70 2.46 -3.19 -6.78
C SER A 70 3.63 -3.18 -7.77
N LYS A 71 3.82 -4.26 -8.49
CA LYS A 71 4.87 -4.34 -9.50
C LYS A 71 4.44 -3.76 -10.86
N ASP A 72 3.19 -3.35 -10.99
CA ASP A 72 2.68 -2.79 -12.24
C ASP A 72 3.40 -1.49 -12.59
N ASN A 73 3.52 -1.21 -13.88
CA ASN A 73 4.22 -0.02 -14.36
C ASN A 73 3.35 1.24 -14.28
N ALA A 74 3.96 2.38 -14.58
CA ALA A 74 3.28 3.68 -14.52
C ALA A 74 2.07 3.75 -15.44
N ALA A 75 2.14 3.16 -16.62
CA ALA A 75 1.02 3.17 -17.57
C ALA A 75 -0.19 2.40 -17.02
N SER A 76 0.06 1.24 -16.39
CA SER A 76 -0.98 0.45 -15.74
C SER A 76 -1.61 1.22 -14.58
N HIS A 77 -0.78 1.83 -13.72
CA HIS A 77 -1.26 2.63 -12.61
C HIS A 77 -2.11 3.83 -13.09
N THR A 78 -1.67 4.50 -14.14
CA THR A 78 -2.42 5.64 -14.70
C THR A 78 -3.81 5.20 -15.17
N LYS A 79 -3.89 4.05 -15.87
CA LYS A 79 -5.18 3.51 -16.30
C LYS A 79 -6.08 3.16 -15.13
N PHE A 80 -5.53 2.52 -14.12
CA PHE A 80 -6.27 2.12 -12.92
C PHE A 80 -6.82 3.33 -12.18
N ILE A 81 -5.98 4.33 -11.96
CA ILE A 81 -6.37 5.60 -11.32
C ILE A 81 -7.48 6.28 -12.11
N SER A 82 -7.32 6.39 -13.43
CA SER A 82 -8.29 7.04 -14.29
C SER A 82 -9.62 6.29 -14.31
N LYS A 83 -9.58 4.96 -14.43
CA LYS A 83 -10.77 4.12 -14.52
C LYS A 83 -11.65 4.22 -13.26
N HIS A 84 -11.03 4.31 -12.10
CA HIS A 84 -11.74 4.29 -10.81
C HIS A 84 -11.68 5.62 -10.06
N SER A 85 -11.14 6.66 -10.67
CA SER A 85 -11.02 8.00 -10.05
C SER A 85 -10.33 7.94 -8.68
N LEU A 86 -9.19 7.26 -8.62
CA LEU A 86 -8.46 7.11 -7.37
C LEU A 86 -7.76 8.42 -6.99
N PRO A 87 -7.99 8.96 -5.79
CA PRO A 87 -7.43 10.26 -5.38
C PRO A 87 -6.04 10.17 -4.74
N PHE A 88 -5.47 8.98 -4.65
CA PHE A 88 -4.18 8.76 -4.00
C PHE A 88 -3.16 8.20 -4.99
N THR A 89 -1.92 8.14 -4.56
CA THR A 89 -0.78 7.78 -5.41
C THR A 89 -0.51 6.28 -5.40
N LEU A 90 -0.15 5.74 -6.57
CA LEU A 90 0.30 4.37 -6.72
C LEU A 90 1.79 4.35 -7.03
N LEU A 91 2.52 3.43 -6.43
CA LEU A 91 3.97 3.28 -6.60
C LEU A 91 4.30 1.96 -7.28
N THR A 92 5.36 1.97 -8.09
CA THR A 92 5.84 0.79 -8.79
C THR A 92 7.07 0.21 -8.09
N ASP A 93 6.94 -1.04 -7.66
CA ASP A 93 8.06 -1.83 -7.13
C ASP A 93 8.35 -2.96 -8.14
N GLU A 94 9.14 -2.65 -9.16
CA GLU A 94 9.46 -3.59 -10.23
C GLU A 94 10.07 -4.89 -9.72
N GLU A 95 9.85 -5.98 -10.45
CA GLU A 95 10.52 -7.23 -10.12
C GLU A 95 12.04 -7.02 -10.04
N PRO A 96 12.69 -7.59 -9.03
CA PRO A 96 12.23 -8.64 -8.10
C PRO A 96 11.51 -8.14 -6.84
N CYS A 97 10.86 -7.00 -6.88
CA CYS A 97 10.04 -6.47 -5.78
C CYS A 97 10.85 -6.30 -4.48
N ALA A 98 11.96 -5.58 -4.59
CA ALA A 98 12.89 -5.43 -3.48
C ALA A 98 12.26 -4.72 -2.26
N VAL A 99 11.43 -3.70 -2.49
CA VAL A 99 10.77 -2.99 -1.40
C VAL A 99 9.74 -3.87 -0.72
N ALA A 100 8.91 -4.58 -1.50
CA ALA A 100 7.94 -5.52 -0.92
C ALA A 100 8.67 -6.59 -0.08
N SER A 101 9.84 -7.05 -0.52
CA SER A 101 10.64 -8.01 0.23
C SER A 101 11.14 -7.45 1.55
N LEU A 102 11.54 -6.17 1.58
CA LEU A 102 11.93 -5.48 2.82
C LEU A 102 10.77 -5.41 3.82
N TYR A 103 9.53 -5.36 3.31
CA TYR A 103 8.33 -5.30 4.14
C TYR A 103 7.69 -6.67 4.35
N ASP A 104 8.42 -7.76 4.06
CA ASP A 104 7.90 -9.14 4.18
C ASP A 104 6.61 -9.36 3.40
N SER A 105 6.45 -8.64 2.30
CA SER A 105 5.23 -8.60 1.51
C SER A 105 5.38 -9.19 0.11
N TYR A 106 6.47 -9.92 -0.13
CA TYR A 106 6.72 -10.63 -1.37
C TYR A 106 7.21 -12.03 -1.05
N GLY A 107 6.59 -13.04 -1.61
CA GLY A 107 6.97 -14.41 -1.31
C GLY A 107 6.18 -15.43 -2.10
N LEU A 108 6.34 -16.69 -1.73
CA LEU A 108 5.72 -17.81 -2.41
C LEU A 108 4.21 -17.84 -2.15
N LYS A 109 3.45 -17.90 -3.24
CA LYS A 109 1.99 -18.02 -3.21
C LYS A 109 1.59 -19.31 -3.93
N LYS A 110 0.47 -19.88 -3.52
CA LYS A 110 -0.10 -21.07 -4.15
C LYS A 110 -1.49 -20.75 -4.67
N PHE A 111 -1.75 -21.14 -5.91
CA PHE A 111 -3.06 -20.97 -6.52
C PHE A 111 -3.30 -22.10 -7.51
N MET A 112 -4.38 -22.87 -7.29
CA MET A 112 -4.77 -23.99 -8.16
C MET A 112 -3.64 -24.99 -8.44
N GLY A 113 -2.91 -25.37 -7.38
CA GLY A 113 -1.80 -26.31 -7.48
C GLY A 113 -0.49 -25.74 -8.02
N ARG A 114 -0.46 -24.47 -8.36
CA ARG A 114 0.75 -23.79 -8.83
C ARG A 114 1.37 -22.95 -7.72
N GLU A 115 2.70 -22.97 -7.67
CA GLU A 115 3.48 -22.10 -6.79
C GLU A 115 4.13 -21.00 -7.62
N TYR A 116 4.07 -19.77 -7.13
CA TYR A 116 4.70 -18.63 -7.80
C TYR A 116 5.06 -17.55 -6.80
N MET A 117 6.06 -16.73 -7.15
CA MET A 117 6.42 -15.57 -6.33
C MET A 117 5.45 -14.43 -6.61
N GLY A 118 4.94 -13.83 -5.57
CA GLY A 118 3.99 -12.75 -5.73
C GLY A 118 3.92 -11.84 -4.52
N MET A 119 3.29 -10.68 -4.73
CA MET A 119 3.11 -9.68 -3.68
C MET A 119 1.95 -10.07 -2.80
N MET A 120 2.16 -10.00 -1.49
CA MET A 120 1.14 -10.28 -0.49
C MET A 120 0.28 -9.03 -0.29
N ARG A 121 -0.98 -9.22 0.11
CA ARG A 121 -1.87 -8.13 0.42
C ARG A 121 -1.67 -7.73 1.89
N HIS A 122 -0.64 -6.94 2.14
CA HIS A 122 -0.29 -6.45 3.48
C HIS A 122 -0.48 -4.94 3.54
N THR A 123 -0.79 -4.43 4.73
CA THR A 123 -0.93 -2.99 4.94
C THR A 123 -0.14 -2.58 6.17
N PHE A 124 0.55 -1.46 6.07
CA PHE A 124 1.38 -0.91 7.14
C PHE A 124 0.98 0.54 7.40
N VAL A 125 0.83 0.87 8.67
CA VAL A 125 0.64 2.25 9.11
C VAL A 125 1.97 2.70 9.72
N ILE A 126 2.50 3.79 9.19
CA ILE A 126 3.79 4.36 9.61
C ILE A 126 3.49 5.69 10.28
N ASP A 127 4.00 5.88 11.50
CA ASP A 127 3.77 7.11 12.25
C ASP A 127 4.63 8.27 11.77
N ALA A 128 4.43 9.43 12.34
CA ALA A 128 5.13 10.66 11.95
C ALA A 128 6.65 10.58 12.15
N GLU A 129 7.12 9.66 12.98
CA GLU A 129 8.54 9.47 13.26
C GLU A 129 9.18 8.43 12.35
N GLY A 130 8.41 7.81 11.46
CA GLY A 130 8.91 6.80 10.53
C GLY A 130 8.96 5.40 11.09
N ARG A 131 8.21 5.13 12.17
CA ARG A 131 8.13 3.79 12.76
C ARG A 131 6.81 3.12 12.42
N ILE A 132 6.81 1.79 12.39
CA ILE A 132 5.59 1.03 12.13
C ILE A 132 4.67 1.15 13.36
N GLU A 133 3.51 1.77 13.14
CA GLU A 133 2.49 1.94 14.16
C GLU A 133 1.55 0.74 14.21
N ARG A 134 1.20 0.20 13.04
CA ARG A 134 0.35 -0.98 12.87
C ARG A 134 0.76 -1.75 11.63
N LEU A 135 0.53 -3.05 11.62
CA LEU A 135 0.71 -3.86 10.43
C LEU A 135 -0.43 -4.88 10.31
N TYR A 136 -0.83 -5.15 9.09
CA TYR A 136 -1.94 -6.04 8.78
C TYR A 136 -1.47 -7.07 7.76
N LEU A 137 -1.40 -8.32 8.17
CA LEU A 137 -0.98 -9.43 7.31
C LEU A 137 -2.16 -10.23 6.75
N LYS A 138 -3.36 -9.94 7.27
CA LYS A 138 -4.63 -10.49 6.76
C LYS A 138 -5.55 -9.32 6.47
N VAL A 139 -5.76 -9.06 5.18
CA VAL A 139 -6.48 -7.87 4.72
C VAL A 139 -7.75 -8.31 4.01
N LYS A 140 -8.88 -7.71 4.42
CA LYS A 140 -10.14 -7.81 3.69
C LYS A 140 -10.21 -6.61 2.75
N ALA A 141 -10.01 -6.86 1.47
CA ALA A 141 -9.89 -5.80 0.47
C ALA A 141 -11.07 -4.80 0.49
N ALA A 142 -12.28 -5.31 0.55
CA ALA A 142 -13.48 -4.47 0.45
C ALA A 142 -13.68 -3.51 1.64
N THR A 143 -13.05 -3.76 2.78
CA THR A 143 -13.28 -3.00 4.02
C THR A 143 -11.99 -2.53 4.69
N MET A 144 -10.85 -2.62 4.02
CA MET A 144 -9.57 -2.29 4.64
C MET A 144 -9.48 -0.84 5.11
N ALA A 145 -9.95 0.10 4.29
CA ALA A 145 -9.97 1.51 4.68
C ALA A 145 -10.85 1.76 5.90
N ASP A 146 -12.01 1.11 5.96
CA ASP A 146 -12.91 1.19 7.12
C ASP A 146 -12.23 0.66 8.37
N THR A 147 -11.54 -0.47 8.26
CA THR A 147 -10.80 -1.09 9.37
C THR A 147 -9.73 -0.14 9.90
N LEU A 148 -8.96 0.47 9.00
CA LEU A 148 -7.91 1.43 9.39
C LEU A 148 -8.49 2.63 10.12
N LEU A 149 -9.56 3.22 9.60
CA LEU A 149 -10.18 4.38 10.24
C LEU A 149 -10.70 4.03 11.63
N SER A 150 -11.32 2.88 11.79
CA SER A 150 -11.81 2.41 13.08
C SER A 150 -10.65 2.18 14.06
N ASP A 151 -9.62 1.45 13.62
CA ASP A 151 -8.47 1.11 14.48
C ASP A 151 -7.67 2.34 14.88
N LEU A 152 -7.64 3.37 14.05
CA LEU A 152 -6.94 4.62 14.36
C LEU A 152 -7.82 5.65 15.06
N GLY A 153 -9.09 5.33 15.28
CA GLY A 153 -10.04 6.23 15.96
C GLY A 153 -10.43 7.44 15.13
N LEU A 154 -10.49 7.30 13.80
CA LEU A 154 -10.71 8.40 12.86
C LEU A 154 -12.03 8.29 12.09
N ASP A 155 -12.84 7.30 12.39
CA ASP A 155 -14.13 7.09 11.71
C ASP A 155 -15.26 7.98 12.24
#